data_0119986d1751d19bae17525acc4e3572
#
_entry.id   0119986d1751d19bae17525acc4e3572
#
_cell.length_a   1.000
_cell.length_b   1.000
_cell.length_c   1.000
_cell.angle_alpha   90.00
_cell.angle_beta   90.00
_cell.angle_gamma   90.00
#
_symmetry.space_group_name_H-M   'P 1'
#
loop_
_entity.id
_entity.type
_entity.pdbx_description
1 polymer ?
#
loop_
_entity_poly.entity_id
_entity_poly.type
_entity_poly.pdbx_seq_one_letter_code
_entity_poly.pdbx_strand_id
1 'polypeptide(L)'
;MTLTEIKKAARAAAFERRAKAHGRGLDGAAQEHLIEALVPHRGRPMAGFVPIQTEINPLPVMAAMSEHGPVGVPVIEAKGAPLGFRAWRPGCAMEPGPYGAAVPVTGEALVPEVVVVPLVAFDRAGGRLGYGGGFYDRTLELLRAAGPLYAIGFAYAAQEADSLPLEPTDQPLDAIVTDAEILRF
;
A
#
# COMPACT_ATOMS: atom_id res chain seq x y z
N MET A 1 18.54 -16.58 -16.41
CA MET A 1 17.27 -16.19 -15.73
C MET A 1 16.91 -14.79 -16.18
N THR A 2 15.70 -14.61 -16.69
CA THR A 2 15.21 -13.29 -17.10
C THR A 2 14.80 -12.46 -15.86
N LEU A 3 14.75 -11.13 -16.00
CA LEU A 3 14.28 -10.26 -14.91
C LEU A 3 12.89 -10.64 -14.41
N THR A 4 12.00 -11.04 -15.32
CA THR A 4 10.66 -11.51 -14.99
C THR A 4 10.69 -12.76 -14.10
N GLU A 5 11.56 -13.71 -14.39
CA GLU A 5 11.73 -14.94 -13.58
C GLU A 5 12.32 -14.61 -12.21
N ILE A 6 13.28 -13.68 -12.14
CA ILE A 6 13.87 -13.22 -10.89
C ILE A 6 12.80 -12.52 -10.03
N LYS A 7 12.02 -11.59 -10.60
CA LYS A 7 10.90 -10.93 -9.90
C LYS A 7 9.85 -11.94 -9.43
N LYS A 8 9.55 -12.97 -10.23
CA LYS A 8 8.62 -14.04 -9.85
C LYS A 8 9.12 -14.84 -8.63
N ALA A 9 10.38 -15.24 -8.64
CA ALA A 9 11.00 -15.95 -7.53
C ALA A 9 11.04 -15.11 -6.25
N ALA A 10 11.41 -13.83 -6.36
CA ALA A 10 11.43 -12.89 -5.23
C ALA A 10 10.03 -12.72 -4.61
N ARG A 11 8.98 -12.61 -5.45
CA ARG A 11 7.59 -12.56 -4.95
C ARG A 11 7.19 -13.84 -4.23
N ALA A 12 7.49 -15.01 -4.78
CA ALA A 12 7.14 -16.30 -4.17
C ALA A 12 7.75 -16.42 -2.76
N ALA A 13 9.03 -16.13 -2.62
CA ALA A 13 9.71 -16.14 -1.33
C ALA A 13 9.10 -15.14 -0.32
N ALA A 14 8.75 -13.94 -0.79
CA ALA A 14 8.13 -12.91 0.06
C ALA A 14 6.69 -13.28 0.47
N PHE A 15 5.92 -13.90 -0.39
CA PHE A 15 4.58 -14.43 -0.05
C PHE A 15 4.65 -15.48 1.06
N GLU A 16 5.62 -16.37 1.03
CA GLU A 16 5.81 -17.35 2.10
C GLU A 16 6.15 -16.68 3.44
N ARG A 17 7.04 -15.68 3.43
CA ARG A 17 7.39 -14.92 4.64
C ARG A 17 6.19 -14.14 5.17
N ARG A 18 5.43 -13.47 4.29
CA ARG A 18 4.22 -12.74 4.65
C ARG A 18 3.16 -13.67 5.26
N ALA A 19 2.92 -14.82 4.66
CA ALA A 19 1.97 -15.81 5.18
C ALA A 19 2.35 -16.32 6.57
N LYS A 20 3.66 -16.50 6.84
CA LYS A 20 4.15 -16.90 8.18
C LYS A 20 4.01 -15.80 9.22
N ALA A 21 4.08 -14.52 8.83
CA ALA A 21 3.93 -13.38 9.72
C ALA A 21 2.45 -13.07 10.01
N HIS A 22 1.58 -13.29 9.02
CA HIS A 22 0.15 -13.01 9.13
C HIS A 22 -0.52 -13.81 10.27
N GLY A 23 -1.39 -13.15 11.04
CA GLY A 23 -2.12 -13.79 12.13
C GLY A 23 -1.30 -14.02 13.41
N ARG A 24 -0.07 -13.50 13.50
CA ARG A 24 0.79 -13.60 14.69
C ARG A 24 0.67 -12.45 15.68
N GLY A 25 -0.32 -11.57 15.52
CA GLY A 25 -0.51 -10.42 16.40
C GLY A 25 0.43 -9.25 16.13
N LEU A 26 1.09 -9.20 14.97
CA LEU A 26 2.04 -8.15 14.61
C LEU A 26 1.37 -6.87 14.12
N ASP A 27 0.11 -6.94 13.70
CA ASP A 27 -0.62 -5.83 13.11
C ASP A 27 -0.72 -4.62 14.05
N GLY A 28 -0.90 -4.85 15.36
CA GLY A 28 -1.01 -3.78 16.35
C GLY A 28 0.21 -2.88 16.40
N ALA A 29 1.41 -3.44 16.52
CA ALA A 29 2.66 -2.68 16.52
C ALA A 29 2.88 -1.94 15.20
N ALA A 30 2.60 -2.58 14.07
CA ALA A 30 2.69 -1.95 12.76
C ALA A 30 1.70 -0.78 12.61
N GLN A 31 0.48 -0.93 13.13
CA GLN A 31 -0.54 0.13 13.11
C GLN A 31 -0.14 1.34 13.97
N GLU A 32 0.49 1.12 15.12
CA GLU A 32 1.04 2.19 15.96
C GLU A 32 2.13 2.98 15.21
N HIS A 33 3.07 2.28 14.56
CA HIS A 33 4.08 2.90 13.72
C HIS A 33 3.47 3.65 12.52
N LEU A 34 2.42 3.10 11.90
CA LEU A 34 1.75 3.76 10.79
C LEU A 34 1.04 5.04 11.22
N ILE A 35 0.37 5.03 12.37
CA ILE A 35 -0.22 6.24 12.96
C ILE A 35 0.87 7.28 13.21
N GLU A 36 1.98 6.91 13.84
CA GLU A 36 3.12 7.82 14.09
C GLU A 36 3.60 8.48 12.78
N ALA A 37 3.80 7.68 11.73
CA ALA A 37 4.25 8.16 10.43
C ALA A 37 3.23 9.10 9.75
N LEU A 38 1.94 8.91 10.00
CA LEU A 38 0.85 9.68 9.38
C LEU A 38 0.43 10.93 10.15
N VAL A 39 0.81 11.07 11.42
CA VAL A 39 0.47 12.26 12.25
C VAL A 39 0.81 13.59 11.53
N PRO A 40 1.99 13.77 10.90
CA PRO A 40 2.31 15.01 10.19
C PRO A 40 1.42 15.30 8.96
N HIS A 41 0.67 14.31 8.51
CA HIS A 41 -0.15 14.35 7.29
C HIS A 41 -1.66 14.43 7.57
N ARG A 42 -2.07 14.58 8.82
CA ARG A 42 -3.49 14.70 9.21
C ARG A 42 -4.17 15.82 8.45
N GLY A 43 -5.40 15.56 8.00
CA GLY A 43 -6.20 16.51 7.24
C GLY A 43 -5.96 16.49 5.72
N ARG A 44 -4.84 15.93 5.27
CA ARG A 44 -4.58 15.75 3.83
C ARG A 44 -5.40 14.58 3.27
N PRO A 45 -5.90 14.68 2.04
CA PRO A 45 -6.54 13.53 1.39
C PRO A 45 -5.61 12.33 1.35
N MET A 46 -6.06 11.20 1.90
CA MET A 46 -5.27 9.98 2.04
C MET A 46 -5.97 8.80 1.34
N ALA A 47 -5.19 7.94 0.71
CA ALA A 47 -5.66 6.63 0.29
C ALA A 47 -4.93 5.54 1.07
N GLY A 48 -5.69 4.59 1.59
CA GLY A 48 -5.17 3.32 2.09
C GLY A 48 -5.55 2.19 1.15
N PHE A 49 -5.70 0.99 1.68
CA PHE A 49 -6.14 -0.18 0.91
C PHE A 49 -6.98 -1.11 1.78
N VAL A 50 -7.84 -1.88 1.14
CA VAL A 50 -8.56 -2.99 1.78
C VAL A 50 -7.68 -4.23 1.66
N PRO A 51 -7.23 -4.83 2.77
CA PRO A 51 -6.29 -5.93 2.71
C PRO A 51 -6.88 -7.16 2.02
N ILE A 52 -6.08 -7.83 1.20
CA ILE A 52 -6.41 -9.10 0.57
C ILE A 52 -5.46 -10.19 1.04
N GLN A 53 -5.95 -11.44 1.05
CA GLN A 53 -5.14 -12.61 1.44
C GLN A 53 -4.46 -12.41 2.80
N THR A 54 -3.12 -12.45 2.82
CA THR A 54 -2.29 -12.32 4.02
C THR A 54 -1.67 -10.93 4.18
N GLU A 55 -2.23 -9.91 3.54
CA GLU A 55 -1.77 -8.52 3.74
C GLU A 55 -1.98 -8.05 5.18
N ILE A 56 -1.07 -7.20 5.62
CA ILE A 56 -1.19 -6.48 6.89
C ILE A 56 -2.42 -5.55 6.83
N ASN A 57 -3.08 -5.36 7.96
CA ASN A 57 -4.36 -4.65 8.00
C ASN A 57 -4.21 -3.14 8.31
N PRO A 58 -4.42 -2.23 7.34
CA PRO A 58 -4.37 -0.79 7.56
C PRO A 58 -5.71 -0.19 8.03
N LEU A 59 -6.80 -0.93 8.02
CA LEU A 59 -8.15 -0.39 8.23
C LEU A 59 -8.33 0.34 9.57
N PRO A 60 -7.81 -0.12 10.71
CA PRO A 60 -7.92 0.63 11.97
C PRO A 60 -7.23 2.00 11.92
N VAL A 61 -6.09 2.09 11.23
CA VAL A 61 -5.38 3.37 11.04
C VAL A 61 -6.15 4.27 10.09
N MET A 62 -6.69 3.73 9.01
CA MET A 62 -7.54 4.48 8.08
C MET A 62 -8.78 5.04 8.78
N ALA A 63 -9.38 4.27 9.68
CA ALA A 63 -10.51 4.73 10.50
C ALA A 63 -10.13 5.92 11.38
N ALA A 64 -9.00 5.84 12.10
CA ALA A 64 -8.48 6.93 12.90
C ALA A 64 -8.16 8.19 12.06
N MET A 65 -7.55 8.00 10.90
CA MET A 65 -7.23 9.12 10.00
C MET A 65 -8.48 9.76 9.38
N SER A 66 -9.56 9.01 9.20
CA SER A 66 -10.83 9.54 8.67
C SER A 66 -11.51 10.55 9.58
N GLU A 67 -11.14 10.60 10.84
CA GLU A 67 -11.59 11.64 11.79
C GLU A 67 -10.93 13.01 11.54
N HIS A 68 -9.84 13.02 10.78
CA HIS A 68 -9.05 14.23 10.52
C HIS A 68 -9.18 14.75 9.08
N GLY A 69 -9.54 13.91 8.14
CA GLY A 69 -9.63 14.28 6.73
C GLY A 69 -10.17 13.16 5.84
N PRO A 70 -10.32 13.41 4.54
CA PRO A 70 -10.87 12.40 3.63
C PRO A 70 -9.91 11.22 3.45
N VAL A 71 -10.48 10.02 3.52
CA VAL A 71 -9.79 8.76 3.28
C VAL A 71 -10.48 8.00 2.15
N GLY A 72 -9.71 7.39 1.29
CA GLY A 72 -10.21 6.58 0.18
C GLY A 72 -9.49 5.25 0.05
N VAL A 73 -10.03 4.41 -0.82
CA VAL A 73 -9.48 3.11 -1.18
C VAL A 73 -9.35 2.99 -2.70
N PRO A 74 -8.43 2.16 -3.21
CA PRO A 74 -8.21 2.04 -4.64
C PRO A 74 -9.39 1.38 -5.35
N VAL A 75 -9.67 1.86 -6.55
CA VAL A 75 -10.61 1.30 -7.51
C VAL A 75 -9.86 1.02 -8.81
N ILE A 76 -9.97 -0.19 -9.31
CA ILE A 76 -9.39 -0.55 -10.60
C ILE A 76 -10.36 -0.12 -11.71
N GLU A 77 -9.99 0.92 -12.43
CA GLU A 77 -10.78 1.49 -13.53
C GLU A 77 -10.68 0.61 -14.79
N ALA A 78 -9.45 0.21 -15.13
CA ALA A 78 -9.16 -0.65 -16.27
C ALA A 78 -7.81 -1.35 -16.11
N LYS A 79 -7.64 -2.47 -16.78
CA LYS A 79 -6.34 -3.16 -16.87
C LYS A 79 -5.31 -2.23 -17.54
N GLY A 80 -4.13 -2.10 -16.93
CA GLY A 80 -3.05 -1.27 -17.46
C GLY A 80 -3.21 0.23 -17.23
N ALA A 81 -4.30 0.67 -16.58
CA ALA A 81 -4.51 2.05 -16.17
C ALA A 81 -3.99 2.32 -14.74
N PRO A 82 -3.76 3.58 -14.36
CA PRO A 82 -3.61 3.95 -12.96
C PRO A 82 -4.86 3.60 -12.16
N LEU A 83 -4.71 3.45 -10.84
CA LEU A 83 -5.84 3.31 -9.93
C LEU A 83 -6.61 4.64 -9.82
N GLY A 84 -7.94 4.56 -9.77
CA GLY A 84 -8.76 5.58 -9.15
C GLY A 84 -8.86 5.34 -7.64
N PHE A 85 -9.39 6.32 -6.92
CA PHE A 85 -9.69 6.18 -5.50
C PHE A 85 -11.10 6.66 -5.21
N ARG A 86 -11.78 5.96 -4.32
CA ARG A 86 -13.14 6.28 -3.90
C ARG A 86 -13.16 6.51 -2.39
N ALA A 87 -13.88 7.54 -1.95
CA ALA A 87 -14.04 7.86 -0.53
C ALA A 87 -14.55 6.65 0.24
N TRP A 88 -13.92 6.42 1.38
CA TRP A 88 -14.21 5.31 2.30
C TRP A 88 -14.38 5.83 3.72
N ARG A 89 -15.28 5.22 4.47
CA ARG A 89 -15.46 5.46 5.91
C ARG A 89 -15.69 4.12 6.62
N PRO A 90 -15.34 4.02 7.91
CA PRO A 90 -15.69 2.85 8.71
C PRO A 90 -17.19 2.55 8.61
N GLY A 91 -17.52 1.28 8.32
CA GLY A 91 -18.91 0.82 8.22
C GLY A 91 -19.64 1.20 6.93
N CYS A 92 -19.01 1.84 5.95
CA CYS A 92 -19.65 2.07 4.65
C CYS A 92 -19.95 0.74 3.95
N ALA A 93 -21.01 0.73 3.12
CA ALA A 93 -21.37 -0.44 2.34
C ALA A 93 -20.28 -0.73 1.30
N MET A 94 -19.84 -1.97 1.25
CA MET A 94 -18.78 -2.47 0.36
C MET A 94 -19.34 -3.53 -0.57
N GLU A 95 -18.80 -3.63 -1.76
CA GLU A 95 -19.10 -4.67 -2.74
C GLU A 95 -17.80 -5.34 -3.24
N PRO A 96 -17.86 -6.59 -3.75
CA PRO A 96 -16.69 -7.22 -4.32
C PRO A 96 -16.12 -6.41 -5.50
N GLY A 97 -14.80 -6.18 -5.44
CA GLY A 97 -14.05 -5.55 -6.52
C GLY A 97 -13.17 -6.56 -7.26
N PRO A 98 -12.49 -6.14 -8.34
CA PRO A 98 -11.53 -6.96 -9.04
C PRO A 98 -10.38 -7.40 -8.12
N TYR A 99 -9.82 -8.59 -8.38
CA TYR A 99 -8.68 -9.16 -7.65
C TYR A 99 -8.90 -9.35 -6.13
N GLY A 100 -10.17 -9.44 -5.69
CA GLY A 100 -10.52 -9.77 -4.32
C GLY A 100 -10.53 -8.61 -3.33
N ALA A 101 -10.19 -7.39 -3.75
CA ALA A 101 -10.31 -6.21 -2.91
C ALA A 101 -11.71 -5.62 -3.02
N ALA A 102 -12.40 -5.47 -1.88
CA ALA A 102 -13.71 -4.83 -1.84
C ALA A 102 -13.60 -3.31 -2.10
N VAL A 103 -14.63 -2.75 -2.70
CA VAL A 103 -14.75 -1.32 -2.98
C VAL A 103 -16.04 -0.74 -2.37
N PRO A 104 -16.06 0.54 -1.97
CA PRO A 104 -17.30 1.18 -1.53
C PRO A 104 -18.36 1.16 -2.64
N VAL A 105 -19.60 0.81 -2.27
CA VAL A 105 -20.73 0.82 -3.21
C VAL A 105 -20.99 2.23 -3.74
N THR A 106 -20.88 3.23 -2.86
CA THR A 106 -21.01 4.64 -3.18
C THR A 106 -19.84 5.41 -2.58
N GLY A 107 -19.59 6.60 -3.10
CA GLY A 107 -18.54 7.48 -2.61
C GLY A 107 -18.00 8.34 -3.73
N GLU A 108 -17.56 9.53 -3.38
CA GLU A 108 -16.94 10.46 -4.33
C GLU A 108 -15.55 9.98 -4.73
N ALA A 109 -15.13 10.37 -5.92
CA ALA A 109 -13.73 10.20 -6.34
C ALA A 109 -12.82 11.04 -5.44
N LEU A 110 -11.65 10.51 -5.12
CA LEU A 110 -10.67 11.15 -4.26
C LEU A 110 -9.32 11.15 -4.96
N VAL A 111 -8.64 12.31 -4.95
CA VAL A 111 -7.25 12.42 -5.39
C VAL A 111 -6.37 12.51 -4.12
N PRO A 112 -5.62 11.47 -3.78
CA PRO A 112 -4.84 11.47 -2.55
C PRO A 112 -3.54 12.27 -2.70
N GLU A 113 -3.11 12.89 -1.61
CA GLU A 113 -1.78 13.48 -1.42
C GLU A 113 -0.89 12.59 -0.54
N VAL A 114 -1.48 11.61 0.13
CA VAL A 114 -0.81 10.58 0.92
C VAL A 114 -1.34 9.23 0.50
N VAL A 115 -0.47 8.29 0.15
CA VAL A 115 -0.86 6.94 -0.26
C VAL A 115 -0.16 5.91 0.59
N VAL A 116 -0.94 5.10 1.30
CA VAL A 116 -0.45 3.89 1.96
C VAL A 116 -0.50 2.75 0.95
N VAL A 117 0.66 2.23 0.60
CA VAL A 117 0.87 1.30 -0.50
C VAL A 117 1.01 -0.12 0.02
N PRO A 118 0.16 -1.07 -0.41
CA PRO A 118 0.39 -2.49 -0.17
C PRO A 118 1.58 -2.98 -1.01
N LEU A 119 2.32 -3.93 -0.48
CA LEU A 119 3.47 -4.49 -1.19
C LEU A 119 3.69 -5.97 -0.84
N VAL A 120 4.43 -6.65 -1.68
CA VAL A 120 4.81 -8.06 -1.48
C VAL A 120 6.20 -8.16 -0.85
N ALA A 121 7.14 -7.36 -1.32
CA ALA A 121 8.51 -7.28 -0.80
C ALA A 121 9.03 -5.85 -0.85
N PHE A 122 9.93 -5.51 0.05
CA PHE A 122 10.64 -4.24 0.07
C PHE A 122 12.11 -4.44 0.42
N ASP A 123 12.92 -3.43 0.15
CA ASP A 123 14.31 -3.35 0.59
C ASP A 123 14.60 -2.03 1.33
N ARG A 124 15.77 -1.95 1.96
CA ARG A 124 16.19 -0.78 2.73
C ARG A 124 16.59 0.44 1.90
N ALA A 125 16.55 0.34 0.58
CA ALA A 125 16.75 1.45 -0.33
C ALA A 125 15.42 2.11 -0.80
N GLY A 126 14.29 1.67 -0.26
CA GLY A 126 12.96 2.18 -0.63
C GLY A 126 12.34 1.49 -1.85
N GLY A 127 12.99 0.44 -2.34
CA GLY A 127 12.46 -0.39 -3.41
C GLY A 127 11.34 -1.29 -2.94
N ARG A 128 10.39 -1.57 -3.84
CA ARG A 128 9.27 -2.47 -3.55
C ARG A 128 8.92 -3.36 -4.74
N LEU A 129 8.40 -4.54 -4.46
CA LEU A 129 7.69 -5.38 -5.41
C LEU A 129 6.22 -5.48 -5.01
N GLY A 130 5.33 -5.19 -5.95
CA GLY A 130 3.91 -5.51 -5.87
C GLY A 130 3.59 -6.83 -6.54
N TYR A 131 2.30 -7.06 -6.82
CA TYR A 131 1.80 -8.29 -7.45
C TYR A 131 2.18 -8.45 -8.93
N GLY A 132 2.73 -7.41 -9.56
CA GLY A 132 3.18 -7.47 -10.96
C GLY A 132 2.23 -6.82 -11.97
N GLY A 133 1.10 -6.27 -11.55
CA GLY A 133 0.17 -5.55 -12.42
C GLY A 133 0.58 -4.10 -12.77
N GLY A 134 1.56 -3.56 -12.06
CA GLY A 134 2.07 -2.20 -12.27
C GLY A 134 1.10 -1.07 -11.92
N PHE A 135 0.00 -1.38 -11.24
CA PHE A 135 -1.03 -0.38 -10.89
C PHE A 135 -0.48 0.75 -10.02
N TYR A 136 0.25 0.41 -8.96
CA TYR A 136 0.79 1.43 -8.06
C TYR A 136 1.93 2.24 -8.70
N ASP A 137 2.77 1.65 -9.55
CA ASP A 137 3.82 2.41 -10.24
C ASP A 137 3.22 3.46 -11.15
N ARG A 138 2.24 3.09 -11.97
CA ARG A 138 1.51 4.05 -12.83
C ARG A 138 0.76 5.11 -12.02
N THR A 139 0.16 4.71 -10.89
CA THR A 139 -0.59 5.61 -10.01
C THR A 139 0.32 6.63 -9.34
N LEU A 140 1.43 6.19 -8.74
CA LEU A 140 2.38 7.06 -8.07
C LEU A 140 3.05 8.02 -9.07
N GLU A 141 3.39 7.56 -10.27
CA GLU A 141 3.92 8.39 -11.34
C GLU A 141 2.94 9.50 -11.71
N LEU A 142 1.67 9.15 -11.96
CA LEU A 142 0.62 10.11 -12.30
C LEU A 142 0.38 11.13 -11.18
N LEU A 143 0.28 10.68 -9.94
CA LEU A 143 0.02 11.57 -8.80
C LEU A 143 1.21 12.51 -8.56
N ARG A 144 2.44 12.03 -8.67
CA ARG A 144 3.66 12.85 -8.52
C ARG A 144 3.78 13.90 -9.63
N ALA A 145 3.35 13.59 -10.83
CA ALA A 145 3.31 14.55 -11.93
C ALA A 145 2.27 15.67 -11.71
N ALA A 146 1.20 15.37 -10.97
CA ALA A 146 0.13 16.32 -10.68
C ALA A 146 0.42 17.21 -9.45
N GLY A 147 1.26 16.78 -8.50
CA GLY A 147 1.56 17.55 -7.30
C GLY A 147 2.34 16.78 -6.25
N PRO A 148 2.54 17.39 -5.06
CA PRO A 148 3.24 16.74 -3.95
C PRO A 148 2.51 15.47 -3.51
N LEU A 149 3.25 14.38 -3.36
CA LEU A 149 2.76 13.09 -2.92
C LEU A 149 3.69 12.49 -1.86
N TYR A 150 3.13 11.95 -0.80
CA TYR A 150 3.82 11.13 0.17
C TYR A 150 3.37 9.67 0.04
N ALA A 151 4.26 8.81 -0.42
CA ALA A 151 3.99 7.39 -0.62
C ALA A 151 4.67 6.56 0.48
N ILE A 152 3.87 5.86 1.27
CA ILE A 152 4.32 5.07 2.41
C ILE A 152 3.92 3.61 2.23
N GLY A 153 4.90 2.72 2.22
CA GLY A 153 4.66 1.28 2.20
C GLY A 153 4.22 0.77 3.57
N PHE A 154 3.31 -0.20 3.59
CA PHE A 154 2.86 -0.84 4.82
C PHE A 154 2.94 -2.36 4.69
N ALA A 155 3.76 -3.00 5.52
CA ALA A 155 4.10 -4.40 5.39
C ALA A 155 4.56 -5.01 6.73
N TYR A 156 4.62 -6.33 6.82
CA TYR A 156 5.35 -6.99 7.89
C TYR A 156 6.87 -6.88 7.67
N ALA A 157 7.64 -6.72 8.74
CA ALA A 157 9.10 -6.73 8.67
C ALA A 157 9.67 -7.98 7.96
N ALA A 158 8.98 -9.10 8.09
CA ALA A 158 9.32 -10.35 7.41
C ALA A 158 9.29 -10.25 5.86
N GLN A 159 8.69 -9.21 5.28
CA GLN A 159 8.66 -8.99 3.84
C GLN A 159 9.91 -8.28 3.31
N GLU A 160 10.85 -7.91 4.19
CA GLU A 160 12.14 -7.33 3.80
C GLU A 160 12.96 -8.33 2.99
N ALA A 161 13.63 -7.83 1.94
CA ALA A 161 14.60 -8.55 1.14
C ALA A 161 15.93 -7.78 1.16
N ASP A 162 17.05 -8.49 1.02
CA ASP A 162 18.38 -7.86 1.00
C ASP A 162 18.52 -6.89 -0.19
N SER A 163 17.96 -7.26 -1.33
CA SER A 163 17.87 -6.43 -2.52
C SER A 163 16.71 -6.88 -3.41
N LEU A 164 16.19 -5.97 -4.21
CA LEU A 164 15.12 -6.25 -5.15
C LEU A 164 15.54 -6.02 -6.60
N PRO A 165 15.06 -6.86 -7.53
CA PRO A 165 15.28 -6.68 -8.96
C PRO A 165 14.33 -5.58 -9.49
N LEU A 166 14.75 -4.31 -9.39
CA LEU A 166 13.95 -3.15 -9.79
C LEU A 166 14.22 -2.73 -11.23
N GLU A 167 13.25 -2.03 -11.80
CA GLU A 167 13.29 -1.41 -13.13
C GLU A 167 13.17 0.11 -12.99
N PRO A 168 13.61 0.89 -14.00
CA PRO A 168 13.50 2.36 -13.95
C PRO A 168 12.09 2.89 -13.80
N THR A 169 11.08 2.10 -14.16
CA THR A 169 9.65 2.43 -14.02
C THR A 169 9.08 2.14 -12.63
N ASP A 170 9.80 1.37 -11.81
CA ASP A 170 9.38 1.08 -10.44
C ASP A 170 9.51 2.34 -9.58
N GLN A 171 8.38 2.82 -9.03
CA GLN A 171 8.33 4.06 -8.26
C GLN A 171 8.82 3.84 -6.82
N PRO A 172 9.77 4.67 -6.32
CA PRO A 172 10.24 4.56 -4.95
C PRO A 172 9.19 5.02 -3.94
N LEU A 173 9.32 4.55 -2.70
CA LEU A 173 8.54 5.00 -1.56
C LEU A 173 9.32 6.06 -0.77
N ASP A 174 8.59 6.94 -0.07
CA ASP A 174 9.17 7.94 0.83
C ASP A 174 9.42 7.35 2.22
N ALA A 175 8.64 6.33 2.59
CA ALA A 175 8.84 5.56 3.80
C ALA A 175 8.28 4.16 3.66
N ILE A 176 8.72 3.26 4.53
CA ILE A 176 8.13 1.93 4.74
C ILE A 176 7.91 1.73 6.22
N VAL A 177 6.71 1.33 6.59
CA VAL A 177 6.30 1.06 7.96
C VAL A 177 6.06 -0.43 8.14
N THR A 178 6.63 -0.97 9.19
CA THR A 178 6.50 -2.37 9.57
C THR A 178 6.11 -2.53 11.04
N ASP A 179 5.92 -3.76 11.48
CA ASP A 179 5.77 -4.12 12.88
C ASP A 179 7.04 -3.88 13.70
N ALA A 180 8.21 -3.76 13.07
CA ALA A 180 9.49 -3.57 13.74
C ALA A 180 9.93 -2.11 13.78
N GLU A 181 9.72 -1.33 12.72
CA GLU A 181 10.28 0.01 12.58
C GLU A 181 9.61 0.84 11.47
N ILE A 182 9.97 2.13 11.43
CA ILE A 182 9.66 3.05 10.34
C ILE A 182 10.96 3.36 9.60
N LEU A 183 11.06 2.96 8.35
CA LEU A 183 12.16 3.32 7.44
C LEU A 183 11.78 4.58 6.66
N ARG A 184 12.63 5.60 6.66
CA ARG A 184 12.45 6.86 5.90
C ARG A 184 13.60 7.03 4.89
N PHE A 185 13.28 7.51 3.68
CA PHE A 185 14.21 7.64 2.56
C PHE A 185 14.35 9.08 2.09
#